data_049faf35cbfc5cf531fe30d2b11906ca
#
_entry.id   049faf35cbfc5cf531fe30d2b11906ca
#
_cell.length_a   1.000
_cell.length_b   1.000
_cell.length_c   1.000
_cell.angle_alpha   90.00
_cell.angle_beta   90.00
_cell.angle_gamma   90.00
#
_symmetry.space_group_name_H-M   'P 1'
#
loop_
_entity.id
_entity.type
_entity.pdbx_description
1 polymer ?
#
loop_
_entity_poly.entity_id
_entity_poly.type
_entity_poly.pdbx_seq_one_letter_code
_entity_poly.pdbx_strand_id
1 'polypeptide(L)'
;MIRRVADYQNTSSAIGYTFRYYATVMNADKNIKLLAINGVSPTIDNIRNDTYPYTINGYMVTRENPTAETQQFVDWFLSPQGQQLVQDVGYVPLYSIMNTVKKNFEK
;
A
#
# COMPACT_ATOMS: atom_id res chain seq x y z
N MET A 1 13.84 6.19 -11.35
CA MET A 1 12.90 6.58 -12.43
C MET A 1 12.00 7.75 -12.05
N ILE A 2 11.27 7.64 -10.95
CA ILE A 2 10.28 8.68 -10.58
C ILE A 2 10.90 10.06 -10.37
N ARG A 3 12.06 10.14 -9.77
CA ARG A 3 12.81 11.39 -9.65
C ARG A 3 13.17 12.01 -11.00
N ARG A 4 13.55 11.18 -11.98
CA ARG A 4 13.85 11.67 -13.32
C ARG A 4 12.63 12.26 -14.01
N VAL A 5 11.46 11.67 -13.81
CA VAL A 5 10.20 12.22 -14.32
C VAL A 5 9.89 13.55 -13.65
N ALA A 6 10.08 13.64 -12.31
CA ALA A 6 9.77 14.85 -11.55
C ALA A 6 10.78 15.99 -11.79
N ASP A 7 12.09 15.68 -11.81
CA ASP A 7 13.16 16.68 -11.70
C ASP A 7 13.78 17.07 -13.04
N TYR A 8 13.86 16.13 -14.00
CA TYR A 8 14.70 16.33 -15.17
C TYR A 8 13.92 16.72 -16.43
N GLN A 9 12.88 16.00 -16.75
CA GLN A 9 12.08 16.25 -17.96
C GLN A 9 10.59 16.06 -17.68
N ASN A 10 10.07 16.81 -16.73
CA ASN A 10 8.65 16.75 -16.38
C ASN A 10 7.81 17.48 -17.44
N THR A 11 7.74 16.90 -18.61
CA THR A 11 6.92 17.39 -19.73
C THR A 11 5.54 16.73 -19.69
N SER A 12 4.59 17.28 -20.47
CA SER A 12 3.24 16.70 -20.57
C SER A 12 3.20 15.28 -21.13
N SER A 13 4.29 14.83 -21.75
CA SER A 13 4.43 13.47 -22.29
C SER A 13 5.32 12.55 -21.44
N ALA A 14 5.85 13.04 -20.34
CA ALA A 14 6.68 12.22 -19.45
C ALA A 14 5.83 11.24 -18.65
N ILE A 15 6.21 9.98 -18.65
CA ILE A 15 5.55 8.92 -17.88
C ILE A 15 6.58 8.01 -17.21
N GLY A 16 6.32 7.60 -15.99
CA GLY A 16 7.11 6.62 -15.25
C GLY A 16 6.23 5.57 -14.62
N TYR A 17 6.84 4.52 -14.10
CA TYR A 17 6.13 3.48 -13.34
C TYR A 17 6.91 3.13 -12.08
N THR A 18 6.17 2.81 -11.01
CA THR A 18 6.76 2.44 -9.74
C THR A 18 5.67 1.86 -8.82
N PHE A 19 6.05 1.40 -7.63
CA PHE A 19 5.08 1.05 -6.60
C PHE A 19 4.49 2.32 -5.97
N ARG A 20 3.21 2.27 -5.60
CA ARG A 20 2.51 3.38 -4.97
C ARG A 20 3.24 3.90 -3.74
N TYR A 21 3.69 3.01 -2.85
CA TYR A 21 4.43 3.38 -1.65
C TYR A 21 5.67 4.23 -1.98
N TYR A 22 6.44 3.81 -2.98
CA TYR A 22 7.64 4.53 -3.39
C TYR A 22 7.32 5.94 -3.91
N ALA A 23 6.23 6.08 -4.66
CA ALA A 23 5.81 7.36 -5.21
C ALA A 23 5.19 8.30 -4.16
N THR A 24 4.43 7.76 -3.21
CA THR A 24 3.64 8.58 -2.28
C THR A 24 4.31 8.83 -0.93
N VAL A 25 5.19 7.93 -0.49
CA VAL A 25 5.84 8.03 0.83
C VAL A 25 7.33 8.33 0.69
N MET A 26 8.06 7.50 -0.06
CA MET A 26 9.52 7.66 -0.16
C MET A 26 9.94 8.81 -1.06
N ASN A 27 9.19 9.09 -2.10
CA ASN A 27 9.48 10.15 -3.08
C ASN A 27 8.25 11.02 -3.33
N ALA A 28 7.60 11.48 -2.25
CA ALA A 28 6.47 12.36 -2.36
C ALA A 28 6.90 13.67 -3.05
N ASP A 29 6.46 13.86 -4.29
CA ASP A 29 6.74 15.04 -5.10
C ASP A 29 5.43 15.59 -5.65
N LYS A 30 5.23 16.90 -5.46
CA LYS A 30 4.02 17.60 -5.93
C LYS A 30 3.94 17.73 -7.45
N ASN A 31 5.07 17.52 -8.14
CA ASN A 31 5.15 17.64 -9.60
C ASN A 31 4.79 16.36 -10.33
N ILE A 32 4.47 15.29 -9.62
CA ILE A 32 4.03 14.03 -10.21
C ILE A 32 2.59 13.72 -9.83
N LYS A 33 1.90 13.03 -10.71
CA LYS A 33 0.52 12.62 -10.54
C LYS A 33 0.40 11.12 -10.78
N LEU A 34 -0.29 10.43 -9.89
CA LEU A 34 -0.64 9.04 -10.10
C LEU A 34 -1.79 8.97 -11.12
N LEU A 35 -1.62 8.13 -12.13
CA LEU A 35 -2.59 8.04 -13.21
C LEU A 35 -3.68 7.02 -12.91
N ALA A 36 -4.91 7.37 -13.25
CA ALA A 36 -6.01 6.43 -13.31
C ALA A 36 -5.84 5.51 -14.52
N ILE A 37 -6.19 4.24 -14.36
CA ILE A 37 -6.21 3.25 -15.45
C ILE A 37 -7.65 2.80 -15.66
N ASN A 38 -8.13 2.91 -16.88
CA ASN A 38 -9.53 2.64 -17.22
C ASN A 38 -10.52 3.40 -16.33
N GLY A 39 -10.19 4.64 -15.99
CA GLY A 39 -11.01 5.49 -15.13
C GLY A 39 -10.90 5.19 -13.63
N VAL A 40 -10.08 4.23 -13.20
CA VAL A 40 -9.89 3.83 -11.81
C VAL A 40 -8.60 4.42 -11.27
N SER A 41 -8.69 5.26 -10.25
CA SER A 41 -7.52 5.84 -9.57
C SER A 41 -6.88 4.86 -8.60
N PRO A 42 -5.55 4.91 -8.40
CA PRO A 42 -4.83 4.00 -7.48
C PRO A 42 -4.98 4.43 -6.02
N THR A 43 -6.22 4.53 -5.54
CA THR A 43 -6.53 4.79 -4.13
C THR A 43 -6.33 3.52 -3.30
N ILE A 44 -6.22 3.69 -1.98
CA ILE A 44 -6.11 2.56 -1.06
C ILE A 44 -7.31 1.61 -1.24
N ASP A 45 -8.52 2.13 -1.35
CA ASP A 45 -9.72 1.31 -1.52
C ASP A 45 -9.72 0.55 -2.84
N ASN A 46 -9.37 1.20 -3.94
CA ASN A 46 -9.36 0.58 -5.27
C ASN A 46 -8.26 -0.48 -5.40
N ILE A 47 -7.15 -0.32 -4.71
CA ILE A 47 -6.08 -1.33 -4.66
C ILE A 47 -6.51 -2.49 -3.78
N ARG A 48 -7.07 -2.22 -2.59
CA ARG A 48 -7.50 -3.25 -1.65
C ARG A 48 -8.58 -4.16 -2.23
N ASN A 49 -9.52 -3.61 -2.98
CA ASN A 49 -10.63 -4.38 -3.56
C ASN A 49 -10.36 -4.89 -4.98
N ASP A 50 -9.11 -4.78 -5.45
CA ASP A 50 -8.68 -5.20 -6.79
C ASP A 50 -9.41 -4.51 -7.96
N THR A 51 -10.01 -3.36 -7.72
CA THR A 51 -10.62 -2.56 -8.80
C THR A 51 -9.57 -1.89 -9.68
N TYR A 52 -8.45 -1.47 -9.08
CA TYR A 52 -7.31 -0.97 -9.83
C TYR A 52 -6.58 -2.15 -10.50
N PRO A 53 -6.36 -2.12 -11.84
CA PRO A 53 -5.96 -3.33 -12.58
C PRO A 53 -4.53 -3.80 -12.34
N TYR A 54 -3.64 -2.94 -11.83
CA TYR A 54 -2.23 -3.29 -11.61
C TYR A 54 -1.91 -3.30 -10.13
N THR A 55 -2.15 -4.43 -9.48
CA THR A 55 -1.84 -4.62 -8.06
C THR A 55 -0.90 -5.80 -7.87
N ILE A 56 -0.13 -5.76 -6.78
CA ILE A 56 0.74 -6.85 -6.37
C ILE A 56 0.67 -6.99 -4.84
N ASN A 57 0.67 -8.21 -4.36
CA ASN A 57 0.65 -8.50 -2.93
C ASN A 57 2.08 -8.54 -2.37
N GLY A 58 2.24 -8.02 -1.16
CA GLY A 58 3.39 -8.33 -0.33
C GLY A 58 3.18 -9.66 0.39
N TYR A 59 4.22 -10.45 0.52
CA TYR A 59 4.14 -11.77 1.14
C TYR A 59 5.11 -11.87 2.30
N MET A 60 4.68 -12.57 3.35
CA MET A 60 5.58 -13.06 4.40
C MET A 60 5.91 -14.52 4.09
N VAL A 61 7.20 -14.86 4.12
CA VAL A 61 7.68 -16.20 3.81
C VAL A 61 8.26 -16.81 5.08
N THR A 62 7.76 -17.98 5.46
CA THR A 62 8.25 -18.77 6.58
C THR A 62 8.66 -20.16 6.11
N ARG A 63 9.27 -20.93 7.01
CA ARG A 63 9.44 -22.37 6.80
C ARG A 63 8.07 -23.05 6.81
N GLU A 64 7.98 -24.25 6.25
CA GLU A 64 6.76 -25.06 6.23
C GLU A 64 6.18 -25.26 7.63
N ASN A 65 7.04 -25.55 8.61
CA ASN A 65 6.67 -25.67 10.02
C ASN A 65 7.39 -24.57 10.82
N PRO A 66 6.82 -23.34 10.90
CA PRO A 66 7.45 -22.26 11.65
C PRO A 66 7.40 -22.51 13.16
N THR A 67 8.29 -21.85 13.92
CA THR A 67 8.20 -21.85 15.37
C THR A 67 6.92 -21.17 15.84
N ALA A 68 6.51 -21.43 17.10
CA ALA A 68 5.34 -20.79 17.69
C ALA A 68 5.46 -19.26 17.69
N GLU A 69 6.64 -18.73 17.98
CA GLU A 69 6.92 -17.28 17.97
C GLU A 69 6.79 -16.69 16.58
N THR A 70 7.31 -17.37 15.57
CA THR A 70 7.18 -16.95 14.17
C THR A 70 5.72 -16.92 13.74
N GLN A 71 4.96 -17.96 14.09
CA GLN A 71 3.54 -18.02 13.75
C GLN A 71 2.74 -16.92 14.47
N GLN A 72 3.04 -16.65 15.75
CA GLN A 72 2.41 -15.54 16.48
C GLN A 72 2.68 -14.18 15.82
N PHE A 73 3.90 -13.97 15.33
CA PHE A 73 4.23 -12.72 14.61
C PHE A 73 3.42 -12.59 13.31
N VAL A 74 3.32 -13.66 12.53
CA VAL A 74 2.51 -13.68 11.31
C VAL A 74 1.04 -13.39 11.63
N ASP A 75 0.49 -14.07 12.64
CA ASP A 75 -0.90 -13.89 13.05
C ASP A 75 -1.17 -12.47 13.55
N TRP A 76 -0.25 -11.89 14.32
CA TRP A 76 -0.35 -10.50 14.75
C TRP A 76 -0.33 -9.55 13.55
N PHE A 77 0.58 -9.79 12.59
CA PHE A 77 0.69 -8.94 11.41
C PHE A 77 -0.60 -8.94 10.58
N LEU A 78 -1.28 -10.07 10.52
CA LEU A 78 -2.56 -10.21 9.83
C LEU A 78 -3.76 -9.71 10.67
N SER A 79 -3.55 -9.42 11.95
CA SER A 79 -4.59 -8.90 12.84
C SER A 79 -4.95 -7.45 12.50
N PRO A 80 -6.09 -6.92 13.00
CA PRO A 80 -6.44 -5.51 12.80
C PRO A 80 -5.35 -4.53 13.24
N GLN A 81 -4.64 -4.81 14.32
CA GLN A 81 -3.53 -3.97 14.80
C GLN A 81 -2.35 -3.97 13.83
N GLY A 82 -1.97 -5.14 13.33
CA GLY A 82 -0.90 -5.27 12.32
C GLY A 82 -1.28 -4.59 11.01
N GLN A 83 -2.52 -4.75 10.57
CA GLN A 83 -3.00 -4.12 9.35
C GLN A 83 -3.17 -2.59 9.51
N GLN A 84 -3.46 -2.12 10.70
CA GLN A 84 -3.41 -0.68 11.00
C GLN A 84 -2.00 -0.14 10.83
N LEU A 85 -0.99 -0.84 11.32
CA LEU A 85 0.41 -0.47 11.11
C LEU A 85 0.76 -0.44 9.61
N VAL A 86 0.32 -1.42 8.84
CA VAL A 86 0.51 -1.46 7.38
C VAL A 86 -0.04 -0.18 6.73
N GLN A 87 -1.24 0.23 7.10
CA GLN A 87 -1.85 1.45 6.58
C GLN A 87 -1.12 2.71 7.05
N ASP A 88 -0.73 2.77 8.32
CA ASP A 88 -0.07 3.94 8.91
C ASP A 88 1.28 4.22 8.26
N VAL A 89 2.03 3.18 7.87
CA VAL A 89 3.30 3.36 7.17
C VAL A 89 3.13 3.66 5.68
N GLY A 90 1.92 3.56 5.13
CA GLY A 90 1.62 3.96 3.75
C GLY A 90 1.40 2.82 2.77
N TYR A 91 1.34 1.58 3.22
CA TYR A 91 0.95 0.43 2.41
C TYR A 91 -0.57 0.22 2.43
N VAL A 92 -1.06 -0.67 1.59
CA VAL A 92 -2.49 -0.98 1.50
C VAL A 92 -2.78 -2.21 2.36
N PRO A 93 -3.66 -2.09 3.38
CA PRO A 93 -4.02 -3.23 4.21
C PRO A 93 -4.91 -4.23 3.45
N LEU A 94 -4.96 -5.47 3.94
CA LEU A 94 -5.75 -6.54 3.32
C LEU A 94 -7.26 -6.30 3.41
N TYR A 95 -7.71 -5.58 4.45
CA TYR A 95 -9.12 -5.29 4.67
C TYR A 95 -9.29 -3.90 5.31
N SER A 96 -10.51 -3.40 5.30
CA SER A 96 -10.82 -2.10 5.89
C SER A 96 -10.80 -2.18 7.42
N ILE A 97 -9.96 -1.36 8.04
CA ILE A 97 -9.76 -1.34 9.49
C ILE A 97 -10.50 -0.22 10.21
N MET A 98 -11.07 0.74 9.47
CA MET A 98 -11.70 1.93 10.04
C MET A 98 -12.82 1.61 11.05
N ASN A 99 -13.63 0.59 10.77
CA ASN A 99 -14.73 0.21 11.64
C ASN A 99 -14.29 -0.58 12.87
N THR A 100 -13.17 -1.28 12.79
CA THR A 100 -12.63 -2.10 13.87
C THR A 100 -11.95 -1.23 14.94
N VAL A 101 -11.23 -0.21 14.51
CA VAL A 101 -10.55 0.73 15.41
C VAL A 101 -11.56 1.59 16.17
N LYS A 102 -12.61 2.09 15.50
CA LYS A 102 -13.67 2.83 16.18
C LYS A 102 -14.37 2.01 17.29
N LYS A 103 -14.67 0.74 17.03
CA LYS A 103 -15.27 -0.15 18.04
C LYS A 103 -14.37 -0.35 19.27
N ASN A 104 -13.06 -0.32 19.12
CA ASN A 104 -12.12 -0.48 20.24
C ASN A 104 -11.94 0.80 21.05
N PHE A 105 -12.22 1.97 20.47
CA PHE A 105 -12.15 3.27 21.15
C PHE A 105 -13.47 3.71 21.78
N GLU A 106 -14.60 3.16 21.37
CA GLU A 106 -15.94 3.47 21.90
C GLU A 106 -16.30 2.67 23.17
N LYS A 107 -15.36 1.91 23.70
CA LYS A 107 -15.50 1.25 25.00
C LYS A 107 -14.92 2.11 26.11
#